data_f6031aa1edf1341c0f4b40a806fd7242
#
_entry.id   f6031aa1edf1341c0f4b40a806fd7242
#
_cell.length_a   1.000
_cell.length_b   1.000
_cell.length_c   1.000
_cell.angle_alpha   90.00
_cell.angle_beta   90.00
_cell.angle_gamma   90.00
#
_symmetry.space_group_name_H-M   'P 1'
#
loop_
_entity.id
_entity.type
_entity.pdbx_description
1 polymer ?
#
loop_
_entity_poly.entity_id
_entity_poly.type
_entity_poly.pdbx_seq_one_letter_code
_entity_poly.pdbx_strand_id
1 'polypeptide(L)'
;MLIKKIIFGIPLHRTMERYRLIDHTADMMVKAFGNTMEECFGNAAYALFDQTVDLSDIGTDEEVDIRVTGIDDEDRLYSFLSEMLFIEDADNIILKEFDVSFDGDDVVCHARGERLDRSRHRIRSEVKAVTYHMMEIDRDTPSVTVLFDV
;
A
#
# COMPACT_ATOMS: atom_id res chain seq x y z
N MET A 1 14.35 -7.28 28.88
CA MET A 1 13.67 -7.58 28.45
C MET A 1 13.15 -7.67 27.90
N LEU A 2 13.45 -7.65 28.03
CA LEU A 2 12.75 -7.98 27.42
C LEU A 2 12.46 -8.02 26.92
N ILE A 3 12.72 -7.98 27.30
CA ILE A 3 12.17 -8.23 26.72
C ILE A 3 11.94 -8.34 26.06
N LYS A 4 12.21 -8.36 26.22
CA LYS A 4 11.77 -8.59 25.49
C LYS A 4 11.33 -8.74 24.84
N LYS A 5 11.55 -8.90 25.13
CA LYS A 5 11.00 -9.19 24.56
C LYS A 5 10.41 -9.27 24.21
N ILE A 6 10.82 -9.34 24.80
CA ILE A 6 10.19 -9.57 24.60
C ILE A 6 9.92 -9.61 24.34
N ILE A 7 10.27 -9.65 24.72
CA ILE A 7 9.80 -9.77 24.55
C ILE A 7 9.38 -9.98 24.22
N PHE A 8 9.48 -10.20 24.26
CA PHE A 8 8.86 -10.33 23.88
C PHE A 8 8.12 -10.46 23.15
N GLY A 9 8.14 -10.81 22.58
CA GLY A 9 7.60 -10.84 22.18
C GLY A 9 6.84 -10.43 21.71
N ILE A 10 6.87 -10.24 21.67
CA ILE A 10 6.19 -9.51 21.58
C ILE A 10 5.54 -8.78 20.97
N PRO A 11 5.23 -8.70 20.83
CA PRO A 11 4.36 -7.70 20.24
C PRO A 11 4.97 -6.82 19.19
N LEU A 12 5.98 -7.25 18.62
CA LEU A 12 6.63 -6.49 17.57
C LEU A 12 5.67 -6.11 16.47
N HIS A 13 4.86 -7.05 16.03
CA HIS A 13 3.94 -6.78 14.94
C HIS A 13 2.84 -5.78 15.32
N ARG A 14 2.51 -5.67 16.62
CA ARG A 14 1.56 -4.65 17.06
C ARG A 14 2.11 -3.24 16.90
N THR A 15 3.43 -3.12 17.02
CA THR A 15 4.09 -1.83 16.95
C THR A 15 4.66 -1.54 15.57
N MET A 16 4.55 -2.50 14.64
CA MET A 16 5.05 -2.29 13.29
C MET A 16 4.17 -1.28 12.57
N GLU A 17 4.78 -0.20 12.14
CA GLU A 17 4.07 0.76 11.33
C GLU A 17 3.92 0.22 9.91
N ARG A 18 2.81 0.59 9.26
CA ARG A 18 2.55 0.14 7.89
C ARG A 18 3.40 0.89 6.89
N TYR A 19 3.56 2.19 7.11
CA TYR A 19 4.32 3.02 6.19
C TYR A 19 4.78 4.28 6.91
N ARG A 20 5.65 5.01 6.23
CA ARG A 20 6.16 6.29 6.70
C ARG A 20 6.29 7.22 5.52
N LEU A 21 5.86 8.47 5.70
CA LEU A 21 6.13 9.52 4.72
C LEU A 21 7.57 9.98 4.89
N ILE A 22 8.27 10.11 3.77
CA ILE A 22 9.64 10.59 3.74
C ILE A 22 9.61 11.98 3.13
N ASP A 23 10.29 12.93 3.76
CA ASP A 23 10.32 14.30 3.25
C ASP A 23 10.86 14.35 1.83
N HIS A 24 10.09 14.97 0.95
CA HIS A 24 10.45 15.19 -0.42
C HIS A 24 9.80 16.50 -0.89
N THR A 25 10.49 17.26 -1.76
CA THR A 25 10.09 18.64 -2.01
C THR A 25 8.74 18.79 -2.70
N ALA A 26 8.44 17.99 -3.71
CA ALA A 26 7.26 18.22 -4.55
C ALA A 26 6.30 17.04 -4.58
N ASP A 27 6.81 15.85 -4.37
CA ASP A 27 6.03 14.62 -4.49
C ASP A 27 5.87 13.96 -3.14
N MET A 28 5.12 12.87 -3.10
CA MET A 28 4.91 12.13 -1.87
C MET A 28 5.75 10.86 -1.91
N MET A 29 6.72 10.74 -1.01
CA MET A 29 7.53 9.54 -0.88
C MET A 29 7.04 8.73 0.30
N VAL A 30 6.81 7.44 0.07
CA VAL A 30 6.30 6.51 1.07
C VAL A 30 7.30 5.37 1.23
N LYS A 31 7.60 5.01 2.47
CA LYS A 31 8.32 3.78 2.78
C LYS A 31 7.35 2.87 3.54
N ALA A 32 7.06 1.71 2.95
CA ALA A 32 6.11 0.75 3.52
C ALA A 32 6.86 -0.46 4.06
N PHE A 33 6.39 -0.99 5.17
CA PHE A 33 7.02 -2.07 5.92
C PHE A 33 6.09 -3.27 6.01
N GLY A 34 6.66 -4.42 6.38
CA GLY A 34 5.89 -5.63 6.62
C GLY A 34 6.80 -6.74 7.11
N ASN A 35 6.22 -7.83 7.57
CA ASN A 35 6.98 -9.02 7.93
C ASN A 35 7.42 -9.80 6.68
N THR A 36 6.71 -9.60 5.58
CA THR A 36 6.98 -10.22 4.29
C THR A 36 6.90 -9.16 3.20
N MET A 37 7.42 -9.49 2.02
CA MET A 37 7.33 -8.60 0.87
C MET A 37 5.87 -8.41 0.44
N GLU A 38 5.05 -9.45 0.57
CA GLU A 38 3.62 -9.37 0.29
C GLU A 38 2.94 -8.32 1.18
N GLU A 39 3.28 -8.29 2.47
CA GLU A 39 2.75 -7.29 3.38
C GLU A 39 3.25 -5.89 3.03
N CYS A 40 4.50 -5.77 2.59
CA CYS A 40 5.03 -4.48 2.16
C CYS A 40 4.24 -3.92 0.97
N PHE A 41 3.92 -4.77 0.01
CA PHE A 41 3.10 -4.38 -1.13
C PHE A 41 1.71 -3.92 -0.69
N GLY A 42 1.07 -4.70 0.18
CA GLY A 42 -0.24 -4.34 0.72
C GLY A 42 -0.21 -3.03 1.50
N ASN A 43 0.83 -2.82 2.28
CA ASN A 43 0.97 -1.59 3.06
C ASN A 43 1.31 -0.37 2.19
N ALA A 44 1.99 -0.57 1.06
CA ALA A 44 2.20 0.50 0.09
C ALA A 44 0.85 0.92 -0.54
N ALA A 45 0.01 -0.05 -0.88
CA ALA A 45 -1.34 0.24 -1.38
C ALA A 45 -2.19 0.93 -0.30
N TYR A 46 -2.09 0.46 0.94
CA TYR A 46 -2.77 1.11 2.06
C TYR A 46 -2.35 2.58 2.17
N ALA A 47 -1.05 2.85 2.07
CA ALA A 47 -0.53 4.22 2.14
C ALA A 47 -1.10 5.10 1.02
N LEU A 48 -1.19 4.57 -0.19
CA LEU A 48 -1.74 5.27 -1.33
C LEU A 48 -3.17 5.74 -1.05
N PHE A 49 -4.02 4.84 -0.60
CA PHE A 49 -5.41 5.17 -0.32
C PHE A 49 -5.56 6.03 0.94
N ASP A 50 -4.72 5.79 1.96
CA ASP A 50 -4.77 6.57 3.20
C ASP A 50 -4.38 8.04 2.97
N GLN A 51 -3.50 8.28 2.01
CA GLN A 51 -3.15 9.65 1.62
C GLN A 51 -4.22 10.29 0.75
N THR A 52 -5.06 9.51 0.12
CA THR A 52 -6.14 10.00 -0.74
C THR A 52 -7.39 10.34 0.07
N VAL A 53 -7.77 9.46 1.00
CA VAL A 53 -9.02 9.57 1.77
C VAL A 53 -8.73 9.10 3.18
N ASP A 54 -9.43 9.67 4.17
CA ASP A 54 -9.33 9.16 5.54
C ASP A 54 -9.96 7.75 5.58
N LEU A 55 -9.12 6.73 5.72
CA LEU A 55 -9.58 5.34 5.67
C LEU A 55 -10.39 4.92 6.89
N SER A 56 -10.37 5.70 7.98
CA SER A 56 -11.17 5.35 9.16
C SER A 56 -12.67 5.34 8.87
N ASP A 57 -13.12 6.08 7.85
CA ASP A 57 -14.51 6.16 7.47
C ASP A 57 -14.88 5.19 6.33
N ILE A 58 -13.92 4.42 5.83
CA ILE A 58 -14.13 3.52 4.70
C ILE A 58 -14.52 2.13 5.23
N GLY A 59 -15.61 1.59 4.70
CA GLY A 59 -16.05 0.22 4.99
C GLY A 59 -15.40 -0.80 4.06
N THR A 60 -15.93 -2.03 4.11
CA THR A 60 -15.36 -3.16 3.37
C THR A 60 -16.42 -3.90 2.54
N ASP A 61 -17.45 -3.18 2.11
CA ASP A 61 -18.58 -3.79 1.38
C ASP A 61 -18.22 -4.21 -0.04
N GLU A 62 -17.24 -3.53 -0.66
CA GLU A 62 -16.81 -3.84 -2.01
C GLU A 62 -15.59 -4.74 -1.97
N GLU A 63 -15.55 -5.73 -2.85
CA GLU A 63 -14.41 -6.65 -2.96
C GLU A 63 -13.89 -6.60 -4.39
N VAL A 64 -12.57 -6.59 -4.53
CA VAL A 64 -11.91 -6.53 -5.84
C VAL A 64 -10.79 -7.54 -5.86
N ASP A 65 -10.71 -8.33 -6.94
CA ASP A 65 -9.60 -9.24 -7.19
C ASP A 65 -8.68 -8.60 -8.22
N ILE A 66 -7.40 -8.60 -7.93
CA ILE A 66 -6.38 -7.93 -8.73
C ILE A 66 -5.29 -8.94 -9.07
N ARG A 67 -4.85 -8.94 -10.32
CA ARG A 67 -3.70 -9.72 -10.76
C ARG A 67 -2.91 -8.87 -11.75
N VAL A 68 -1.64 -8.65 -11.43
CA VAL A 68 -0.72 -7.95 -12.32
C VAL A 68 0.56 -8.76 -12.43
N THR A 69 1.36 -8.48 -13.45
CA THR A 69 2.62 -9.17 -13.66
C THR A 69 3.75 -8.16 -13.79
N GLY A 70 4.98 -8.61 -13.57
CA GLY A 70 6.16 -7.78 -13.75
C GLY A 70 7.41 -8.64 -13.89
N ILE A 71 8.46 -8.06 -14.48
CA ILE A 71 9.71 -8.78 -14.74
C ILE A 71 10.62 -8.85 -13.51
N ASP A 72 10.42 -7.95 -12.56
CA ASP A 72 11.17 -7.92 -11.30
C ASP A 72 10.29 -7.28 -10.22
N ASP A 73 10.82 -7.16 -9.01
CA ASP A 73 10.05 -6.63 -7.88
C ASP A 73 9.62 -5.18 -8.09
N GLU A 74 10.49 -4.37 -8.67
CA GLU A 74 10.17 -2.97 -8.91
C GLU A 74 9.05 -2.82 -9.93
N ASP A 75 9.12 -3.58 -11.00
CA ASP A 75 8.10 -3.58 -12.03
C ASP A 75 6.78 -4.11 -11.49
N ARG A 76 6.83 -5.15 -10.66
CA ARG A 76 5.63 -5.70 -10.00
C ARG A 76 4.98 -4.68 -9.07
N LEU A 77 5.78 -3.97 -8.28
CA LEU A 77 5.25 -2.95 -7.38
C LEU A 77 4.63 -1.80 -8.16
N TYR A 78 5.32 -1.35 -9.21
CA TYR A 78 4.81 -0.30 -10.08
C TYR A 78 3.46 -0.70 -10.69
N SER A 79 3.38 -1.90 -11.25
CA SER A 79 2.15 -2.38 -11.89
C SER A 79 1.02 -2.54 -10.87
N PHE A 80 1.35 -3.05 -9.69
CA PHE A 80 0.38 -3.26 -8.62
C PHE A 80 -0.23 -1.93 -8.15
N LEU A 81 0.61 -0.95 -7.87
CA LEU A 81 0.12 0.35 -7.39
C LEU A 81 -0.57 1.15 -8.50
N SER A 82 -0.12 1.01 -9.73
CA SER A 82 -0.79 1.63 -10.87
C SER A 82 -2.20 1.07 -11.06
N GLU A 83 -2.38 -0.24 -10.82
CA GLU A 83 -3.70 -0.85 -10.89
C GLU A 83 -4.63 -0.30 -9.79
N MET A 84 -4.08 -0.02 -8.60
CA MET A 84 -4.85 0.61 -7.53
C MET A 84 -5.40 1.98 -7.96
N LEU A 85 -4.56 2.79 -8.61
CA LEU A 85 -5.00 4.09 -9.12
C LEU A 85 -6.05 3.92 -10.21
N PHE A 86 -5.90 2.92 -11.06
CA PHE A 86 -6.87 2.67 -12.12
C PHE A 86 -8.23 2.29 -11.54
N ILE A 87 -8.27 1.45 -10.52
CA ILE A 87 -9.51 1.03 -9.87
C ILE A 87 -10.21 2.23 -9.24
N GLU A 88 -9.45 3.09 -8.58
CA GLU A 88 -9.99 4.31 -8.00
C GLU A 88 -10.61 5.19 -9.07
N ASP A 89 -9.89 5.44 -10.16
CA ASP A 89 -10.34 6.32 -11.23
C ASP A 89 -11.52 5.75 -12.00
N ALA A 90 -11.47 4.45 -12.34
CA ALA A 90 -12.47 3.82 -13.19
C ALA A 90 -13.75 3.48 -12.42
N ASP A 91 -13.60 2.96 -11.21
CA ASP A 91 -14.71 2.40 -10.43
C ASP A 91 -15.09 3.26 -9.23
N ASN A 92 -14.32 4.28 -8.93
CA ASN A 92 -14.54 5.17 -7.79
C ASN A 92 -14.57 4.41 -6.47
N ILE A 93 -13.67 3.40 -6.33
CA ILE A 93 -13.56 2.56 -5.15
C ILE A 93 -12.28 2.92 -4.39
N ILE A 94 -12.41 3.04 -3.07
CA ILE A 94 -11.29 3.23 -2.15
C ILE A 94 -11.09 1.90 -1.43
N LEU A 95 -9.88 1.36 -1.53
CA LEU A 95 -9.56 0.07 -0.92
C LEU A 95 -8.80 0.28 0.39
N LYS A 96 -9.02 -0.61 1.32
CA LYS A 96 -8.55 -0.47 2.70
C LYS A 96 -7.89 -1.74 3.23
N GLU A 97 -8.32 -2.91 2.77
CA GLU A 97 -7.75 -4.20 3.18
C GLU A 97 -7.17 -4.88 1.97
N PHE A 98 -5.98 -5.45 2.14
CA PHE A 98 -5.22 -6.03 1.04
C PHE A 98 -4.63 -7.37 1.47
N ASP A 99 -5.04 -8.44 0.80
CA ASP A 99 -4.46 -9.76 0.98
C ASP A 99 -3.63 -10.07 -0.26
N VAL A 100 -2.32 -9.92 -0.15
CA VAL A 100 -1.40 -10.00 -1.27
C VAL A 100 -0.65 -11.31 -1.23
N SER A 101 -0.53 -11.96 -2.38
CA SER A 101 0.34 -13.11 -2.58
C SER A 101 1.06 -13.00 -3.92
N PHE A 102 2.17 -13.72 -4.03
CA PHE A 102 2.92 -13.79 -5.27
C PHE A 102 2.71 -15.19 -5.88
N ASP A 103 2.43 -15.21 -7.17
CA ASP A 103 2.26 -16.43 -7.96
C ASP A 103 3.20 -16.33 -9.16
N GLY A 104 4.40 -16.90 -9.03
CA GLY A 104 5.45 -16.71 -10.02
C GLY A 104 5.80 -15.23 -10.15
N ASP A 105 5.68 -14.71 -11.35
CA ASP A 105 5.94 -13.30 -11.64
C ASP A 105 4.72 -12.41 -11.37
N ASP A 106 3.60 -13.01 -10.99
CA ASP A 106 2.36 -12.27 -10.79
C ASP A 106 2.18 -11.85 -9.34
N VAL A 107 1.57 -10.70 -9.15
CA VAL A 107 1.06 -10.24 -7.87
C VAL A 107 -0.45 -10.43 -7.89
N VAL A 108 -0.94 -11.18 -6.90
CA VAL A 108 -2.37 -11.46 -6.76
C VAL A 108 -2.84 -10.81 -5.47
N CYS A 109 -3.95 -10.10 -5.54
CA CYS A 109 -4.47 -9.41 -4.35
C CYS A 109 -5.98 -9.52 -4.31
N HIS A 110 -6.48 -9.92 -3.14
CA HIS A 110 -7.89 -9.77 -2.82
C HIS A 110 -8.00 -8.54 -1.92
N ALA A 111 -8.76 -7.55 -2.36
CA ALA A 111 -8.85 -6.28 -1.64
C ALA A 111 -10.31 -5.95 -1.32
N ARG A 112 -10.49 -5.19 -0.25
CA ARG A 112 -11.81 -4.76 0.18
C ARG A 112 -11.80 -3.27 0.46
N GLY A 113 -12.93 -2.65 0.20
CA GLY A 113 -13.09 -1.24 0.45
C GLY A 113 -14.53 -0.81 0.26
N GLU A 114 -14.69 0.44 -0.13
CA GLU A 114 -16.01 1.03 -0.28
C GLU A 114 -15.98 1.99 -1.45
N ARG A 115 -17.13 2.14 -2.11
CA ARG A 115 -17.28 3.16 -3.14
C ARG A 115 -17.17 4.54 -2.49
N LEU A 116 -16.42 5.41 -3.13
CA LEU A 116 -16.19 6.76 -2.59
C LEU A 116 -17.49 7.56 -2.60
N ASP A 117 -17.82 8.14 -1.45
CA ASP A 117 -18.95 9.03 -1.26
C ASP A 117 -18.41 10.36 -0.74
N ARG A 118 -18.31 11.35 -1.61
CA ARG A 118 -17.70 12.63 -1.29
C ARG A 118 -18.47 13.44 -0.25
N SER A 119 -19.75 13.10 -0.05
CA SER A 119 -20.55 13.75 0.99
C SER A 119 -20.25 13.21 2.38
N ARG A 120 -19.66 12.01 2.47
CA ARG A 120 -19.42 11.33 3.74
C ARG A 120 -17.94 11.09 4.03
N HIS A 121 -17.13 10.87 3.00
CA HIS A 121 -15.73 10.57 3.17
C HIS A 121 -14.87 11.82 3.08
N ARG A 122 -13.81 11.86 3.90
CA ARG A 122 -12.90 13.00 3.94
C ARG A 122 -11.77 12.82 2.94
N ILE A 123 -11.79 13.64 1.90
CA ILE A 123 -10.75 13.65 0.88
C ILE A 123 -9.54 14.38 1.42
N ARG A 124 -8.33 13.79 1.27
CA ARG A 124 -7.08 14.40 1.71
C ARG A 124 -6.29 14.99 0.57
N SER A 125 -6.00 14.19 -0.45
CA SER A 125 -5.21 14.64 -1.58
C SER A 125 -5.53 13.78 -2.79
N GLU A 126 -4.96 14.16 -3.93
CA GLU A 126 -5.08 13.36 -5.15
C GLU A 126 -3.70 12.82 -5.50
N VAL A 127 -3.59 11.50 -5.60
CA VAL A 127 -2.38 10.85 -6.12
C VAL A 127 -2.61 10.60 -7.60
N LYS A 128 -1.72 11.14 -8.44
CA LYS A 128 -1.91 11.12 -9.89
C LYS A 128 -1.22 9.96 -10.56
N ALA A 129 -0.06 9.56 -10.06
CA ALA A 129 0.73 8.50 -10.71
C ALA A 129 1.72 7.87 -9.75
N VAL A 130 2.10 6.63 -10.05
CA VAL A 130 3.23 5.95 -9.44
C VAL A 130 4.44 6.23 -10.32
N THR A 131 5.62 6.38 -9.73
CA THR A 131 6.85 6.58 -10.50
C THR A 131 7.90 5.55 -10.11
N TYR A 132 8.80 5.26 -11.05
CA TYR A 132 9.97 4.42 -10.76
C TYR A 132 11.09 5.20 -10.06
N HIS A 133 10.99 6.53 -10.05
CA HIS A 133 12.05 7.36 -9.51
C HIS A 133 12.25 7.07 -8.02
N MET A 134 13.49 6.79 -7.64
CA MET A 134 13.87 6.50 -6.25
C MET A 134 13.15 5.30 -5.64
N MET A 135 12.56 4.44 -6.46
CA MET A 135 11.93 3.21 -5.96
C MET A 135 13.00 2.27 -5.42
N GLU A 136 12.75 1.70 -4.25
CA GLU A 136 13.66 0.73 -3.62
C GLU A 136 12.86 -0.45 -3.08
N ILE A 137 13.44 -1.64 -3.24
CA ILE A 137 12.90 -2.88 -2.69
C ILE A 137 14.00 -3.48 -1.80
N ASP A 138 13.71 -3.66 -0.52
CA ASP A 138 14.63 -4.30 0.42
C ASP A 138 13.99 -5.58 0.92
N ARG A 139 14.51 -6.73 0.46
CA ARG A 139 13.99 -8.04 0.86
C ARG A 139 14.59 -8.53 2.17
N ASP A 140 15.77 -8.05 2.53
CA ASP A 140 16.45 -8.49 3.75
C ASP A 140 15.77 -7.94 5.00
N THR A 141 15.45 -6.65 4.98
CA THR A 141 14.62 -6.01 6.00
C THR A 141 13.37 -5.54 5.27
N PRO A 142 12.31 -6.36 5.21
CA PRO A 142 11.25 -6.13 4.24
C PRO A 142 10.70 -4.72 4.27
N SER A 143 10.93 -4.01 3.19
CA SER A 143 10.40 -2.66 3.00
C SER A 143 10.41 -2.32 1.51
N VAL A 144 9.55 -1.39 1.13
CA VAL A 144 9.52 -0.84 -0.22
C VAL A 144 9.41 0.68 -0.10
N THR A 145 10.09 1.39 -1.01
CA THR A 145 10.02 2.85 -1.10
C THR A 145 9.47 3.22 -2.46
N VAL A 146 8.49 4.11 -2.49
CA VAL A 146 7.85 4.52 -3.72
C VAL A 146 7.56 6.02 -3.68
N LEU A 147 7.76 6.67 -4.82
CA LEU A 147 7.47 8.08 -5.01
C LEU A 147 6.21 8.22 -5.84
N PHE A 148 5.21 8.91 -5.28
CA PHE A 148 3.97 9.19 -5.98
C PHE A 148 3.97 10.63 -6.48
N ASP A 149 3.45 10.80 -7.68
CA ASP A 149 3.20 12.13 -8.25
C ASP A 149 1.83 12.60 -7.72
N VAL A 150 1.81 13.76 -7.11
CA VAL A 150 0.60 14.32 -6.49
C VAL A 150 0.23 15.69 -7.06
#